data_a4465447369d98c11bcb2c142dad5165
#
_entry.id   a4465447369d98c11bcb2c142dad5165
#
_cell.length_a   1.000
_cell.length_b   1.000
_cell.length_c   1.000
_cell.angle_alpha   90.00
_cell.angle_beta   90.00
_cell.angle_gamma   90.00
#
_symmetry.space_group_name_H-M   'P 1'
#
loop_
_entity.id
_entity.type
_entity.pdbx_description
1 polymer ?
#
loop_
_entity_poly.entity_id
_entity_poly.type
_entity_poly.pdbx_seq_one_letter_code
_entity_poly.pdbx_strand_id
1 'polypeptide(L)'
;AIVINGVEAAVIHEDRLEKQVAEMDPVVGPRMLSERNFLATDYVKQMNVLKALRESQMETLRDVDIVLSPATRIPALPVSTVDVSFDTYLAYAGQYMANTNIGNRLGLCGLTLPCGFTSNGLPIGLLLNGKPFQEATVLRAGYAYEQATDWSSARPNLDWAS
;
A
#
# COMPACT_ATOMS: atom_id res chain seq x y z
N ALA A 1 -7.99 9.51 -5.35
CA ALA A 1 -7.67 8.72 -4.16
C ALA A 1 -7.01 9.55 -3.06
N ILE A 2 -6.10 10.47 -3.36
CA ILE A 2 -5.50 11.38 -2.36
C ILE A 2 -6.61 12.16 -1.63
N VAL A 3 -7.56 12.71 -2.36
CA VAL A 3 -8.70 13.46 -1.77
C VAL A 3 -9.51 12.60 -0.80
N ILE A 4 -9.86 11.35 -1.14
CA ILE A 4 -10.66 10.48 -0.28
C ILE A 4 -9.91 10.19 1.03
N ASN A 5 -8.72 9.63 0.94
CA ASN A 5 -7.93 9.27 2.12
C ASN A 5 -7.59 10.49 2.98
N GLY A 6 -7.28 11.62 2.34
CA GLY A 6 -6.93 12.86 3.03
C GLY A 6 -8.09 13.43 3.82
N VAL A 7 -9.27 13.56 3.21
CA VAL A 7 -10.47 14.06 3.89
C VAL A 7 -10.86 13.13 5.05
N GLU A 8 -10.89 11.82 4.82
CA GLU A 8 -11.25 10.85 5.86
C GLU A 8 -10.24 10.86 7.02
N ALA A 9 -8.94 10.89 6.73
CA ALA A 9 -7.91 10.98 7.74
C ALA A 9 -8.01 12.29 8.55
N ALA A 10 -8.25 13.42 7.88
CA ALA A 10 -8.41 14.71 8.55
C ALA A 10 -9.62 14.74 9.49
N VAL A 11 -10.72 14.09 9.12
CA VAL A 11 -11.92 13.96 9.97
C VAL A 11 -11.65 13.06 11.19
N ILE A 12 -11.04 11.87 10.96
CA ILE A 12 -10.74 10.91 12.04
C ILE A 12 -9.77 11.50 13.07
N HIS A 13 -8.84 12.32 12.61
CA HIS A 13 -7.80 12.93 13.46
C HIS A 13 -8.07 14.40 13.82
N GLU A 14 -9.30 14.90 13.66
CA GLU A 14 -9.64 16.31 13.83
C GLU A 14 -9.17 16.88 15.17
N ASP A 15 -9.50 16.25 16.28
CA ASP A 15 -9.08 16.68 17.62
C ASP A 15 -7.55 16.77 17.78
N ARG A 16 -6.82 15.82 17.21
CA ARG A 16 -5.35 15.81 17.23
C ARG A 16 -4.75 16.91 16.38
N LEU A 17 -5.32 17.11 15.20
CA LEU A 17 -4.88 18.18 14.27
C LEU A 17 -5.10 19.57 14.85
N GLU A 18 -6.14 19.76 15.68
CA GLU A 18 -6.41 21.03 16.32
C GLU A 18 -5.53 21.28 17.56
N LYS A 19 -5.26 20.24 18.34
CA LYS A 19 -4.64 20.37 19.68
C LYS A 19 -3.17 19.97 19.72
N GLN A 20 -2.74 19.09 18.84
CA GLN A 20 -1.45 18.39 18.95
C GLN A 20 -0.69 18.28 17.62
N VAL A 21 -1.02 19.09 16.60
CA VAL A 21 -0.35 19.01 15.30
C VAL A 21 1.18 19.20 15.40
N ALA A 22 1.65 20.00 16.35
CA ALA A 22 3.07 20.23 16.59
C ALA A 22 3.81 19.03 17.20
N GLU A 23 3.08 18.08 17.79
CA GLU A 23 3.62 16.84 18.35
C GLU A 23 3.62 15.69 17.31
N MET A 24 2.98 15.88 16.17
CA MET A 24 2.94 14.93 15.07
C MET A 24 4.24 14.98 14.26
N ASP A 25 4.49 13.93 13.49
CA ASP A 25 5.57 13.94 12.51
C ASP A 25 5.48 15.19 11.62
N PRO A 26 6.60 15.92 11.40
CA PRO A 26 6.61 17.21 10.71
C PRO A 26 6.15 17.15 9.25
N VAL A 27 6.08 15.96 8.65
CA VAL A 27 5.56 15.73 7.30
C VAL A 27 4.08 15.36 7.34
N VAL A 28 3.70 14.46 8.24
CA VAL A 28 2.36 13.86 8.31
C VAL A 28 1.32 14.85 8.83
N GLY A 29 1.59 15.52 9.96
CA GLY A 29 0.64 16.44 10.60
C GLY A 29 0.23 17.60 9.70
N PRO A 30 1.15 18.42 9.19
CA PRO A 30 0.83 19.53 8.30
C PRO A 30 0.14 19.11 7.00
N ARG A 31 0.53 17.96 6.44
CA ARG A 31 -0.13 17.41 5.26
C ARG A 31 -1.61 17.10 5.54
N MET A 32 -1.89 16.34 6.60
CA MET A 32 -3.27 16.01 6.99
C MET A 32 -4.10 17.27 7.28
N LEU A 33 -3.49 18.28 7.90
CA LEU A 33 -4.15 19.56 8.15
C LEU A 33 -4.54 20.27 6.85
N SER A 34 -3.66 20.26 5.84
CA SER A 34 -3.94 20.86 4.53
C SER A 34 -5.05 20.12 3.76
N GLU A 35 -5.21 18.83 3.98
CA GLU A 35 -6.22 17.98 3.35
C GLU A 35 -7.66 18.29 3.81
N ARG A 36 -7.84 19.03 4.93
CA ARG A 36 -9.14 19.59 5.37
C ARG A 36 -9.71 20.60 4.35
N ASN A 37 -8.88 21.18 3.51
CA ASN A 37 -9.29 22.21 2.55
C ASN A 37 -9.84 21.64 1.23
N PHE A 38 -9.91 20.33 1.06
CA PHE A 38 -10.55 19.74 -0.11
C PHE A 38 -12.05 20.02 -0.12
N LEU A 39 -12.58 20.33 -1.30
CA LEU A 39 -14.01 20.60 -1.46
C LEU A 39 -14.81 19.30 -1.33
N ALA A 40 -15.98 19.38 -0.67
CA ALA A 40 -16.90 18.25 -0.57
C ALA A 40 -17.32 17.75 -1.98
N THR A 41 -17.42 18.65 -2.96
CA THR A 41 -17.71 18.30 -4.36
C THR A 41 -16.61 17.42 -4.98
N ASP A 42 -15.35 17.63 -4.63
CA ASP A 42 -14.24 16.83 -5.14
C ASP A 42 -14.20 15.46 -4.47
N TYR A 43 -14.50 15.40 -3.18
CA TYR A 43 -14.68 14.13 -2.46
C TYR A 43 -15.80 13.29 -3.10
N VAL A 44 -16.99 13.85 -3.33
CA VAL A 44 -18.11 13.13 -3.94
C VAL A 44 -17.77 12.65 -5.36
N LYS A 45 -17.12 13.50 -6.19
CA LYS A 45 -16.66 13.10 -7.53
C LYS A 45 -15.69 11.92 -7.46
N GLN A 46 -14.73 11.96 -6.55
CA GLN A 46 -13.75 10.88 -6.40
C GLN A 46 -14.40 9.58 -5.89
N MET A 47 -15.37 9.65 -4.98
CA MET A 47 -16.17 8.51 -4.54
C MET A 47 -16.95 7.86 -5.70
N ASN A 48 -17.56 8.65 -6.56
CA ASN A 48 -18.28 8.15 -7.75
C ASN A 48 -17.31 7.45 -8.73
N VAL A 49 -16.15 8.04 -8.97
CA VAL A 49 -15.09 7.40 -9.79
C VAL A 49 -14.64 6.07 -9.18
N LEU A 50 -14.39 6.04 -7.87
CA LEU A 50 -13.98 4.83 -7.18
C LEU A 50 -15.05 3.72 -7.26
N LYS A 51 -16.32 4.07 -7.10
CA LYS A 51 -17.44 3.13 -7.27
C LYS A 51 -17.46 2.52 -8.67
N ALA A 52 -17.40 3.35 -9.70
CA ALA A 52 -17.39 2.89 -11.10
C ALA A 52 -16.17 1.99 -11.40
N LEU A 53 -14.99 2.33 -10.85
CA LEU A 53 -13.79 1.51 -10.98
C LEU A 53 -13.95 0.13 -10.33
N ARG A 54 -14.54 0.06 -9.13
CA ARG A 54 -14.80 -1.21 -8.44
C ARG A 54 -15.76 -2.10 -9.23
N GLU A 55 -16.82 -1.53 -9.79
CA GLU A 55 -17.78 -2.25 -10.63
C GLU A 55 -17.10 -2.80 -11.90
N SER A 56 -16.36 -1.97 -12.62
CA SER A 56 -15.61 -2.38 -13.83
C SER A 56 -14.54 -3.44 -13.53
N GLN A 57 -13.85 -3.32 -12.39
CA GLN A 57 -12.82 -4.27 -11.99
C GLN A 57 -13.40 -5.66 -11.68
N MET A 58 -14.57 -5.74 -11.07
CA MET A 58 -15.21 -7.02 -10.80
C MET A 58 -15.56 -7.77 -12.10
N GLU A 59 -15.97 -7.05 -13.14
CA GLU A 59 -16.19 -7.62 -14.47
C GLU A 59 -14.88 -8.13 -15.07
N THR A 60 -13.81 -7.33 -15.00
CA THR A 60 -12.48 -7.72 -15.51
C THR A 60 -11.92 -8.95 -14.81
N LEU A 61 -12.18 -9.09 -13.50
CA LEU A 61 -11.72 -10.22 -12.69
C LEU A 61 -12.70 -11.39 -12.66
N ARG A 62 -13.75 -11.42 -13.48
CA ARG A 62 -14.78 -12.47 -13.43
C ARG A 62 -14.18 -13.87 -13.43
N ASP A 63 -13.27 -14.13 -14.36
CA ASP A 63 -12.66 -15.45 -14.59
C ASP A 63 -11.25 -15.57 -14.01
N VAL A 64 -10.87 -14.66 -13.12
CA VAL A 64 -9.56 -14.64 -12.45
C VAL A 64 -9.77 -14.78 -10.94
N ASP A 65 -9.10 -15.74 -10.31
CA ASP A 65 -9.15 -15.91 -8.85
C ASP A 65 -8.12 -15.05 -8.14
N ILE A 66 -6.91 -14.95 -8.68
CA ILE A 66 -5.78 -14.23 -8.07
C ILE A 66 -5.04 -13.40 -9.12
N VAL A 67 -4.73 -12.16 -8.78
CA VAL A 67 -3.81 -11.30 -9.53
C VAL A 67 -2.48 -11.25 -8.80
N LEU A 68 -1.40 -11.55 -9.52
CA LEU A 68 -0.04 -11.52 -8.98
C LEU A 68 0.68 -10.25 -9.41
N SER A 69 1.43 -9.68 -8.49
CA SER A 69 2.35 -8.56 -8.78
C SER A 69 3.50 -8.54 -7.76
N PRO A 70 4.61 -7.83 -8.04
CA PRO A 70 5.55 -7.45 -6.99
C PRO A 70 4.83 -6.63 -5.91
N ALA A 71 5.16 -6.83 -4.63
CA ALA A 71 4.56 -6.07 -3.54
C ALA A 71 4.88 -4.57 -3.65
N THR A 72 6.10 -4.25 -4.06
CA THR A 72 6.57 -2.88 -4.33
C THR A 72 7.17 -2.79 -5.73
N ARG A 73 7.15 -1.61 -6.35
CA ARG A 73 7.74 -1.38 -7.68
C ARG A 73 9.26 -1.37 -7.67
N ILE A 74 9.84 -1.01 -6.56
CA ILE A 74 11.28 -0.88 -6.36
C ILE A 74 11.70 -1.61 -5.09
N PRO A 75 12.92 -2.14 -5.01
CA PRO A 75 13.48 -2.68 -3.78
C PRO A 75 13.74 -1.57 -2.75
N ALA A 76 14.01 -1.96 -1.51
CA ALA A 76 14.41 -1.01 -0.49
C ALA A 76 15.65 -0.21 -0.91
N LEU A 77 15.64 1.09 -0.61
CA LEU A 77 16.73 2.02 -0.87
C LEU A 77 17.37 2.46 0.44
N PRO A 78 18.64 2.87 0.43
CA PRO A 78 19.28 3.50 1.59
C PRO A 78 18.45 4.70 2.08
N VAL A 79 18.32 4.88 3.39
CA VAL A 79 17.61 6.01 3.99
C VAL A 79 18.17 7.34 3.46
N SER A 80 19.51 7.44 3.34
CA SER A 80 20.21 8.62 2.78
C SER A 80 19.79 8.96 1.33
N THR A 81 19.17 8.05 0.59
CA THR A 81 18.67 8.32 -0.76
C THR A 81 17.27 8.94 -0.73
N VAL A 82 16.44 8.55 0.23
CA VAL A 82 15.03 8.95 0.31
C VAL A 82 14.79 10.11 1.26
N ASP A 83 15.62 10.27 2.26
CA ASP A 83 15.53 11.31 3.31
C ASP A 83 16.38 12.55 2.97
N VAL A 84 16.25 13.02 1.73
CA VAL A 84 16.98 14.19 1.23
C VAL A 84 16.10 15.44 1.26
N SER A 85 14.84 15.28 0.84
CA SER A 85 13.85 16.36 0.81
C SER A 85 12.44 15.77 0.83
N PHE A 86 11.45 16.60 1.15
CA PHE A 86 10.05 16.22 1.11
C PHE A 86 9.61 15.71 -0.28
N ASP A 87 10.02 16.39 -1.34
CA ASP A 87 9.68 15.99 -2.71
C ASP A 87 10.31 14.65 -3.09
N THR A 88 11.55 14.40 -2.68
CA THR A 88 12.23 13.12 -2.86
C THR A 88 11.52 12.02 -2.11
N TYR A 89 11.17 12.24 -0.84
CA TYR A 89 10.38 11.31 -0.04
C TYR A 89 9.05 10.96 -0.73
N LEU A 90 8.29 11.94 -1.19
CA LEU A 90 7.00 11.71 -1.87
C LEU A 90 7.14 10.91 -3.16
N ALA A 91 8.18 11.19 -3.96
CA ALA A 91 8.44 10.48 -5.21
C ALA A 91 8.70 8.99 -4.96
N TYR A 92 9.53 8.64 -3.98
CA TYR A 92 9.80 7.24 -3.62
C TYR A 92 8.63 6.59 -2.88
N ALA A 93 7.94 7.29 -1.98
CA ALA A 93 6.75 6.80 -1.31
C ALA A 93 5.67 6.37 -2.34
N GLY A 94 5.50 7.13 -3.42
CA GLY A 94 4.63 6.78 -4.54
C GLY A 94 5.03 5.45 -5.22
N GLN A 95 6.33 5.19 -5.36
CA GLN A 95 6.82 3.92 -5.94
C GLN A 95 6.58 2.73 -5.00
N TYR A 96 6.84 2.87 -3.70
CA TYR A 96 6.62 1.81 -2.72
C TYR A 96 5.14 1.44 -2.60
N MET A 97 4.24 2.41 -2.58
CA MET A 97 2.80 2.19 -2.37
C MET A 97 2.02 1.85 -3.64
N ALA A 98 2.61 1.96 -4.83
CA ALA A 98 1.86 1.92 -6.09
C ALA A 98 1.04 0.64 -6.27
N ASN A 99 1.61 -0.53 -6.00
CA ASN A 99 0.95 -1.81 -6.21
C ASN A 99 -0.06 -2.13 -5.09
N THR A 100 0.29 -1.88 -3.82
CA THR A 100 -0.61 -2.09 -2.68
C THR A 100 -1.81 -1.15 -2.70
N ASN A 101 -1.65 0.08 -3.19
CA ASN A 101 -2.75 1.03 -3.37
C ASN A 101 -3.85 0.54 -4.31
N ILE A 102 -3.54 -0.35 -5.25
CA ILE A 102 -4.56 -0.95 -6.13
C ILE A 102 -5.53 -1.79 -5.29
N GLY A 103 -5.01 -2.70 -4.49
CA GLY A 103 -5.82 -3.52 -3.58
C GLY A 103 -6.67 -2.68 -2.62
N ASN A 104 -6.08 -1.68 -1.97
CA ASN A 104 -6.76 -0.79 -1.05
C ASN A 104 -7.94 -0.04 -1.70
N ARG A 105 -7.72 0.50 -2.91
CA ARG A 105 -8.77 1.26 -3.63
C ARG A 105 -9.89 0.37 -4.12
N LEU A 106 -9.57 -0.81 -4.62
CA LEU A 106 -10.55 -1.74 -5.18
C LEU A 106 -11.21 -2.63 -4.11
N GLY A 107 -10.73 -2.59 -2.87
CA GLY A 107 -11.25 -3.42 -1.78
C GLY A 107 -10.90 -4.89 -1.95
N LEU A 108 -9.74 -5.19 -2.55
CA LEU A 108 -9.28 -6.55 -2.75
C LEU A 108 -8.67 -7.13 -1.47
N CYS A 109 -8.75 -8.46 -1.32
CA CYS A 109 -7.95 -9.16 -0.32
C CYS A 109 -6.50 -9.27 -0.78
N GLY A 110 -5.53 -9.04 0.10
CA GLY A 110 -4.11 -9.10 -0.27
C GLY A 110 -3.28 -9.97 0.68
N LEU A 111 -2.35 -10.74 0.12
CA LEU A 111 -1.34 -11.50 0.85
C LEU A 111 0.02 -11.27 0.19
N THR A 112 1.04 -10.96 1.00
CA THR A 112 2.41 -10.84 0.50
C THR A 112 3.26 -11.99 1.03
N LEU A 113 3.99 -12.64 0.14
CA LEU A 113 4.89 -13.75 0.43
C LEU A 113 6.30 -13.45 -0.11
N PRO A 114 7.37 -13.95 0.53
CA PRO A 114 8.71 -13.83 0.00
C PRO A 114 8.82 -14.63 -1.31
N CYS A 115 9.47 -14.06 -2.34
CA CYS A 115 9.64 -14.73 -3.63
C CYS A 115 11.05 -14.64 -4.21
N GLY A 116 12.01 -14.19 -3.41
CA GLY A 116 13.41 -14.10 -3.83
C GLY A 116 14.13 -12.91 -3.25
N PHE A 117 15.29 -12.66 -3.83
CA PHE A 117 16.17 -11.56 -3.45
C PHE A 117 16.65 -10.81 -4.69
N THR A 118 16.94 -9.54 -4.52
CA THR A 118 17.67 -8.75 -5.52
C THR A 118 19.12 -9.24 -5.64
N SER A 119 19.86 -8.79 -6.65
CA SER A 119 21.29 -9.13 -6.82
C SER A 119 22.17 -8.71 -5.65
N ASN A 120 21.75 -7.75 -4.84
CA ASN A 120 22.43 -7.29 -3.62
C ASN A 120 21.76 -7.80 -2.33
N GLY A 121 20.96 -8.86 -2.41
CA GLY A 121 20.47 -9.60 -1.23
C GLY A 121 19.25 -8.99 -0.55
N LEU A 122 18.59 -7.97 -1.11
CA LEU A 122 17.37 -7.41 -0.53
C LEU A 122 16.16 -8.30 -0.84
N PRO A 123 15.24 -8.54 0.11
CA PRO A 123 14.10 -9.40 -0.11
C PRO A 123 13.09 -8.79 -1.10
N ILE A 124 12.44 -9.66 -1.87
CA ILE A 124 11.38 -9.32 -2.82
C ILE A 124 10.09 -9.99 -2.35
N GLY A 125 9.00 -9.23 -2.31
CA GLY A 125 7.66 -9.72 -1.98
C GLY A 125 6.81 -9.96 -3.23
N LEU A 126 6.16 -11.12 -3.29
CA LEU A 126 5.08 -11.43 -4.22
C LEU A 126 3.75 -11.06 -3.56
N LEU A 127 2.98 -10.17 -4.20
CA LEU A 127 1.65 -9.78 -3.75
C LEU A 127 0.59 -10.58 -4.52
N LEU A 128 -0.25 -11.29 -3.78
CA LEU A 128 -1.43 -11.98 -4.26
C LEU A 128 -2.66 -11.12 -3.92
N ASN A 129 -3.40 -10.68 -4.92
CA ASN A 129 -4.68 -9.98 -4.74
C ASN A 129 -5.83 -10.88 -5.19
N GLY A 130 -6.78 -11.16 -4.31
CA GLY A 130 -8.05 -11.82 -4.59
C GLY A 130 -9.20 -10.84 -4.61
N LYS A 131 -10.36 -11.28 -5.11
CA LYS A 131 -11.61 -10.48 -5.07
C LYS A 131 -12.00 -10.12 -3.63
N PRO A 132 -12.82 -9.09 -3.42
CA PRO A 132 -13.31 -8.75 -2.08
C PRO A 132 -13.94 -9.95 -1.38
N PHE A 133 -13.64 -10.13 -0.09
CA PHE A 133 -14.14 -11.22 0.77
C PHE A 133 -13.73 -12.63 0.32
N GLN A 134 -12.67 -12.77 -0.49
CA GLN A 134 -12.13 -14.05 -0.93
C GLN A 134 -10.81 -14.40 -0.22
N GLU A 135 -10.69 -14.09 1.06
CA GLU A 135 -9.49 -14.34 1.88
C GLU A 135 -9.09 -15.82 1.85
N ALA A 136 -10.08 -16.73 1.91
CA ALA A 136 -9.81 -18.16 1.86
C ALA A 136 -9.14 -18.60 0.54
N THR A 137 -9.48 -17.97 -0.58
CA THR A 137 -8.87 -18.24 -1.88
C THR A 137 -7.42 -17.73 -1.90
N VAL A 138 -7.19 -16.51 -1.40
CA VAL A 138 -5.85 -15.91 -1.30
C VAL A 138 -4.95 -16.75 -0.38
N LEU A 139 -5.44 -17.19 0.78
CA LEU A 139 -4.68 -18.03 1.72
C LEU A 139 -4.36 -19.40 1.14
N ARG A 140 -5.30 -20.05 0.41
CA ARG A 140 -5.01 -21.32 -0.29
C ARG A 140 -3.93 -21.16 -1.34
N ALA A 141 -4.00 -20.09 -2.14
CA ALA A 141 -2.99 -19.81 -3.16
C ALA A 141 -1.62 -19.55 -2.52
N GLY A 142 -1.59 -18.76 -1.44
CA GLY A 142 -0.37 -18.52 -0.68
C GLY A 142 0.23 -19.77 -0.08
N TYR A 143 -0.59 -20.61 0.55
CA TYR A 143 -0.14 -21.90 1.09
C TYR A 143 0.42 -22.82 0.00
N ALA A 144 -0.26 -22.93 -1.14
CA ALA A 144 0.22 -23.74 -2.26
C ALA A 144 1.58 -23.22 -2.79
N TYR A 145 1.76 -21.91 -2.84
CA TYR A 145 3.02 -21.29 -3.22
C TYR A 145 4.13 -21.62 -2.22
N GLU A 146 3.89 -21.52 -0.91
CA GLU A 146 4.86 -21.88 0.13
C GLU A 146 5.26 -23.35 0.08
N GLN A 147 4.32 -24.27 -0.25
CA GLN A 147 4.63 -25.69 -0.41
C GLN A 147 5.46 -25.98 -1.67
N ALA A 148 5.42 -25.11 -2.66
CA ALA A 148 6.14 -25.25 -3.93
C ALA A 148 7.49 -24.52 -3.97
N THR A 149 7.83 -23.77 -2.92
CA THR A 149 9.05 -22.94 -2.86
C THR A 149 9.69 -22.96 -1.47
N ASP A 150 10.97 -22.65 -1.38
CA ASP A 150 11.71 -22.61 -0.10
C ASP A 150 11.91 -21.18 0.44
N TRP A 151 11.28 -20.17 -0.16
CA TRP A 151 11.51 -18.77 0.20
C TRP A 151 11.10 -18.44 1.64
N SER A 152 10.08 -19.13 2.18
CA SER A 152 9.62 -18.94 3.55
C SER A 152 10.63 -19.39 4.61
N SER A 153 11.62 -20.22 4.25
CA SER A 153 12.71 -20.67 5.14
C SER A 153 13.86 -19.67 5.22
N ALA A 154 14.01 -18.78 4.25
CA ALA A 154 15.07 -17.78 4.21
C ALA A 154 14.96 -16.80 5.40
N ARG A 155 16.08 -16.52 6.05
CA ARG A 155 16.17 -15.57 7.16
C ARG A 155 17.20 -14.50 6.85
N PRO A 156 16.93 -13.23 7.22
CA PRO A 156 17.96 -12.20 7.12
C PRO A 156 19.09 -12.48 8.10
N ASN A 157 20.29 -12.06 7.74
CA ASN A 157 21.38 -12.00 8.71
C ASN A 157 21.14 -10.82 9.65
N LEU A 158 20.98 -11.09 10.95
CA LEU A 158 20.74 -10.11 12.00
C LEU A 158 21.95 -9.89 12.93
N ASP A 159 23.14 -10.39 12.57
CA ASP A 159 24.34 -10.27 13.42
C ASP A 159 24.69 -8.80 13.74
N TRP A 160 24.31 -7.88 12.88
CA TRP A 160 24.46 -6.43 13.05
C TRP A 160 23.50 -5.81 14.08
N ALA A 161 22.45 -6.54 14.48
CA ALA A 161 21.41 -6.05 15.40
C ALA A 161 21.56 -6.59 16.84
N SER A 162 22.61 -7.41 17.09
CA SER A 162 22.91 -8.01 18.39
C SER A 162 23.85 -7.15 19.26
#